data_4d696e8fcc01f73928304de8c5c2302d
#
_entry.id   4d696e8fcc01f73928304de8c5c2302d
#
_cell.length_a   1.000
_cell.length_b   1.000
_cell.length_c   1.000
_cell.angle_alpha   90.00
_cell.angle_beta   90.00
_cell.angle_gamma   90.00
#
_symmetry.space_group_name_H-M   'P 1'
#
loop_
_entity.id
_entity.type
_entity.pdbx_description
1 polymer ?
#
loop_
_entity_poly.entity_id
_entity_poly.type
_entity_poly.pdbx_seq_one_letter_code
_entity_poly.pdbx_strand_id
1 'polypeptide(L)'
;MELSEIKRNIDKYNQDLTQIRGSLDLENKETNIQEYEEMMAEPNFWDNQTKAQDIIDKNNALKAIVNGYKTLQAEVDDMDATWDLLQEEFDEEMKEDLEQEVINFKAKVDEYELLLLLDGPHDANNAILELHPGAGGTESQDWANMLFRMYQRYCEKKGFKVETVDYLPGDEAGIKSVTLLIKGHNAYGYLKAEKGVHRLVRISPFDSSGRRHTSFASCDVIPDFNNDEIEIEINPDDITVDTFRASGAGGQHINKTESAIRITHHPSGIVVNNQNERSQIKNREAAMKMLKSKLYQLKLEEQAREMAEIRGEQKEIGWGSQIRSYVFHPYSMVKDHRTNEETGKVDAVMDGDIGPFIESYLRQTMSHD
;
A
#
# COMPACT_ATOMS: atom_id res chain seq x y z
N MET A 1 -35.21 0.11 16.89
CA MET A 1 -35.08 1.58 17.19
C MET A 1 -36.42 2.28 17.11
N GLU A 2 -36.61 3.37 17.85
CA GLU A 2 -37.77 4.25 17.65
C GLU A 2 -37.60 5.06 16.35
N LEU A 3 -38.72 5.41 15.69
CA LEU A 3 -38.67 6.18 14.42
C LEU A 3 -37.89 7.50 14.55
N SER A 4 -37.99 8.17 15.71
CA SER A 4 -37.24 9.39 16.00
C SER A 4 -35.74 9.19 16.09
N GLU A 5 -35.30 8.00 16.51
CA GLU A 5 -33.90 7.61 16.59
C GLU A 5 -33.34 7.27 15.20
N ILE A 6 -34.13 6.58 14.38
CA ILE A 6 -33.80 6.31 12.99
C ILE A 6 -33.57 7.63 12.24
N LYS A 7 -34.50 8.59 12.36
CA LYS A 7 -34.36 9.92 11.71
C LYS A 7 -33.10 10.66 12.18
N ARG A 8 -32.82 10.62 13.47
CA ARG A 8 -31.63 11.28 14.03
C ARG A 8 -30.34 10.71 13.43
N ASN A 9 -30.28 9.40 13.21
CA ASN A 9 -29.15 8.75 12.57
C ASN A 9 -29.02 9.14 11.10
N ILE A 10 -30.12 9.17 10.35
CA ILE A 10 -30.15 9.61 8.95
C ILE A 10 -29.68 11.07 8.83
N ASP A 11 -30.21 11.97 9.67
CA ASP A 11 -29.80 13.38 9.70
C ASP A 11 -28.31 13.54 10.01
N LYS A 12 -27.79 12.73 10.92
CA LYS A 12 -26.37 12.69 11.24
C LYS A 12 -25.53 12.26 10.02
N TYR A 13 -25.93 11.20 9.32
CA TYR A 13 -25.24 10.75 8.12
C TYR A 13 -25.26 11.81 7.00
N ASN A 14 -26.37 12.52 6.82
CA ASN A 14 -26.45 13.66 5.90
C ASN A 14 -25.44 14.76 6.27
N GLN A 15 -25.28 15.06 7.56
CA GLN A 15 -24.29 16.05 8.04
C GLN A 15 -22.87 15.56 7.77
N ASP A 16 -22.56 14.30 8.12
CA ASP A 16 -21.24 13.69 7.92
C ASP A 16 -20.86 13.70 6.43
N LEU A 17 -21.78 13.28 5.53
CA LEU A 17 -21.55 13.33 4.08
C LEU A 17 -21.39 14.75 3.54
N THR A 18 -22.10 15.72 4.10
CA THR A 18 -21.95 17.14 3.71
C THR A 18 -20.57 17.66 4.09
N GLN A 19 -20.06 17.28 5.26
CA GLN A 19 -18.73 17.63 5.72
C GLN A 19 -17.66 16.99 4.84
N ILE A 20 -17.79 15.70 4.53
CA ILE A 20 -16.90 14.96 3.63
C ILE A 20 -16.88 15.64 2.26
N ARG A 21 -18.04 15.98 1.69
CA ARG A 21 -18.15 16.67 0.41
C ARG A 21 -17.34 17.97 0.36
N GLY A 22 -17.38 18.73 1.45
CA GLY A 22 -16.65 20.01 1.55
C GLY A 22 -15.15 19.86 1.41
N SER A 23 -14.59 18.71 1.78
CA SER A 23 -13.15 18.42 1.71
C SER A 23 -12.71 17.72 0.41
N LEU A 24 -13.64 17.15 -0.38
CA LEU A 24 -13.31 16.24 -1.48
C LEU A 24 -12.96 16.91 -2.81
N ASP A 25 -13.33 18.18 -3.02
CA ASP A 25 -13.20 18.85 -4.34
C ASP A 25 -13.68 17.96 -5.51
N LEU A 26 -14.94 17.53 -5.43
CA LEU A 26 -15.52 16.56 -6.37
C LEU A 26 -15.48 17.04 -7.82
N GLU A 27 -15.70 18.34 -8.07
CA GLU A 27 -15.75 18.91 -9.43
C GLU A 27 -14.39 18.75 -10.13
N ASN A 28 -13.30 19.02 -9.42
CA ASN A 28 -11.96 18.83 -9.97
C ASN A 28 -11.63 17.35 -10.21
N LYS A 29 -12.04 16.46 -9.29
CA LYS A 29 -11.87 15.02 -9.46
C LYS A 29 -12.66 14.48 -10.66
N GLU A 30 -13.88 14.92 -10.86
CA GLU A 30 -14.69 14.54 -12.02
C GLU A 30 -14.08 15.03 -13.34
N THR A 31 -13.54 16.25 -13.35
CA THR A 31 -12.81 16.79 -14.52
C THR A 31 -11.59 15.94 -14.84
N ASN A 32 -10.79 15.59 -13.83
CA ASN A 32 -9.62 14.74 -14.04
C ASN A 32 -9.98 13.33 -14.52
N ILE A 33 -11.10 12.75 -14.02
CA ILE A 33 -11.62 11.47 -14.53
C ILE A 33 -11.93 11.57 -16.01
N GLN A 34 -12.61 12.64 -16.42
CA GLN A 34 -12.96 12.85 -17.84
C GLN A 34 -11.69 12.98 -18.69
N GLU A 35 -10.69 13.74 -18.25
CA GLU A 35 -9.41 13.87 -18.96
C GLU A 35 -8.69 12.52 -19.11
N TYR A 36 -8.64 11.71 -18.04
CA TYR A 36 -8.06 10.36 -18.12
C TYR A 36 -8.83 9.43 -19.04
N GLU A 37 -10.17 9.49 -19.06
CA GLU A 37 -10.99 8.71 -19.97
C GLU A 37 -10.79 9.13 -21.43
N GLU A 38 -10.62 10.41 -21.71
CA GLU A 38 -10.27 10.94 -23.04
C GLU A 38 -8.90 10.42 -23.48
N MET A 39 -7.87 10.46 -22.59
CA MET A 39 -6.56 9.89 -22.88
C MET A 39 -6.61 8.38 -23.15
N MET A 40 -7.43 7.63 -22.39
CA MET A 40 -7.62 6.19 -22.57
C MET A 40 -8.31 5.82 -23.89
N ALA A 41 -9.05 6.76 -24.48
CA ALA A 41 -9.72 6.59 -25.77
C ALA A 41 -8.81 6.87 -26.99
N GLU A 42 -7.61 7.42 -26.76
CA GLU A 42 -6.67 7.70 -27.84
C GLU A 42 -6.13 6.41 -28.48
N PRO A 43 -5.98 6.36 -29.84
CA PRO A 43 -5.52 5.13 -30.53
C PRO A 43 -4.13 4.65 -30.10
N ASN A 44 -3.25 5.56 -29.65
CA ASN A 44 -1.87 5.30 -29.24
C ASN A 44 -1.72 5.14 -27.72
N PHE A 45 -2.82 5.07 -26.97
CA PHE A 45 -2.79 4.95 -25.50
C PHE A 45 -1.98 3.73 -25.02
N TRP A 46 -2.05 2.63 -25.74
CA TRP A 46 -1.39 1.36 -25.39
C TRP A 46 0.04 1.25 -25.89
N ASP A 47 0.57 2.23 -26.60
CA ASP A 47 1.95 2.20 -27.12
C ASP A 47 2.99 2.19 -26.00
N ASN A 48 2.64 2.77 -24.85
CA ASN A 48 3.45 2.72 -23.63
C ASN A 48 2.61 2.10 -22.49
N GLN A 49 2.83 0.82 -22.20
CA GLN A 49 2.08 0.08 -21.20
C GLN A 49 2.22 0.65 -19.79
N THR A 50 3.40 1.13 -19.39
CA THR A 50 3.65 1.67 -18.05
C THR A 50 2.87 2.95 -17.83
N LYS A 51 2.90 3.88 -18.79
CA LYS A 51 2.09 5.11 -18.73
C LYS A 51 0.61 4.83 -18.77
N ALA A 52 0.18 3.87 -19.61
CA ALA A 52 -1.22 3.46 -19.68
C ALA A 52 -1.72 2.92 -18.32
N GLN A 53 -0.94 2.05 -17.69
CA GLN A 53 -1.27 1.50 -16.38
C GLN A 53 -1.35 2.59 -15.30
N ASP A 54 -0.38 3.52 -15.24
CA ASP A 54 -0.39 4.65 -14.30
C ASP A 54 -1.65 5.52 -14.46
N ILE A 55 -2.05 5.83 -15.69
CA ILE A 55 -3.29 6.58 -15.96
C ILE A 55 -4.53 5.79 -15.53
N ILE A 56 -4.58 4.50 -15.81
CA ILE A 56 -5.70 3.61 -15.39
C ILE A 56 -5.80 3.58 -13.86
N ASP A 57 -4.69 3.43 -13.17
CA ASP A 57 -4.67 3.35 -11.71
C ASP A 57 -5.10 4.67 -11.06
N LYS A 58 -4.62 5.81 -11.57
CA LYS A 58 -5.08 7.15 -11.14
C LYS A 58 -6.56 7.36 -11.40
N ASN A 59 -7.04 6.97 -12.58
CA ASN A 59 -8.47 7.07 -12.91
C ASN A 59 -9.33 6.21 -11.99
N ASN A 60 -8.92 4.97 -11.73
CA ASN A 60 -9.64 4.06 -10.84
C ASN A 60 -9.67 4.57 -9.40
N ALA A 61 -8.57 5.15 -8.90
CA ALA A 61 -8.51 5.75 -7.58
C ALA A 61 -9.48 6.93 -7.44
N LEU A 62 -9.50 7.85 -8.42
CA LEU A 62 -10.45 8.96 -8.42
C LEU A 62 -11.90 8.49 -8.53
N LYS A 63 -12.18 7.50 -9.38
CA LYS A 63 -13.51 6.90 -9.51
C LYS A 63 -13.98 6.25 -8.22
N ALA A 64 -13.10 5.56 -7.49
CA ALA A 64 -13.45 4.96 -6.21
C ALA A 64 -13.92 6.04 -5.21
N ILE A 65 -13.25 7.18 -5.15
CA ILE A 65 -13.63 8.32 -4.31
C ILE A 65 -14.95 8.92 -4.75
N VAL A 66 -15.07 9.31 -6.02
CA VAL A 66 -16.27 10.01 -6.54
C VAL A 66 -17.51 9.12 -6.50
N ASN A 67 -17.39 7.88 -6.99
CA ASN A 67 -18.52 6.94 -7.03
C ASN A 67 -18.89 6.47 -5.62
N GLY A 68 -17.91 6.26 -4.74
CA GLY A 68 -18.16 5.93 -3.33
C GLY A 68 -19.01 6.99 -2.66
N TYR A 69 -18.64 8.27 -2.80
CA TYR A 69 -19.45 9.38 -2.28
C TYR A 69 -20.88 9.39 -2.85
N LYS A 70 -21.00 9.29 -4.19
CA LYS A 70 -22.32 9.30 -4.86
C LYS A 70 -23.22 8.14 -4.40
N THR A 71 -22.64 6.97 -4.22
CA THR A 71 -23.37 5.79 -3.73
C THR A 71 -23.88 6.02 -2.30
N LEU A 72 -23.03 6.52 -1.41
CA LEU A 72 -23.42 6.81 -0.03
C LEU A 72 -24.50 7.90 0.03
N GLN A 73 -24.37 8.94 -0.78
CA GLN A 73 -25.39 10.00 -0.83
C GLN A 73 -26.73 9.47 -1.32
N ALA A 74 -26.75 8.64 -2.37
CA ALA A 74 -27.97 8.03 -2.87
C ALA A 74 -28.64 7.13 -1.82
N GLU A 75 -27.86 6.33 -1.08
CA GLU A 75 -28.39 5.48 -0.01
C GLU A 75 -29.01 6.31 1.14
N VAL A 76 -28.41 7.44 1.51
CA VAL A 76 -29.00 8.33 2.53
C VAL A 76 -30.28 8.98 2.04
N ASP A 77 -30.31 9.42 0.78
CA ASP A 77 -31.50 10.00 0.17
C ASP A 77 -32.64 8.98 0.10
N ASP A 78 -32.33 7.69 -0.19
CA ASP A 78 -33.33 6.61 -0.20
C ASP A 78 -33.85 6.30 1.22
N MET A 79 -32.95 6.29 2.23
CA MET A 79 -33.38 6.15 3.63
C MET A 79 -34.27 7.29 4.11
N ASP A 80 -33.99 8.53 3.70
CA ASP A 80 -34.82 9.70 4.00
C ASP A 80 -36.21 9.58 3.34
N ALA A 81 -36.26 9.18 2.07
CA ALA A 81 -37.49 8.95 1.37
C ALA A 81 -38.35 7.83 2.00
N THR A 82 -37.69 6.74 2.43
CA THR A 82 -38.38 5.63 3.12
C THR A 82 -38.93 6.08 4.47
N TRP A 83 -38.19 6.91 5.20
CA TRP A 83 -38.67 7.47 6.46
C TRP A 83 -39.91 8.39 6.24
N ASP A 84 -39.91 9.22 5.20
CA ASP A 84 -41.06 10.07 4.86
C ASP A 84 -42.28 9.23 4.53
N LEU A 85 -42.15 8.12 3.77
CA LEU A 85 -43.23 7.20 3.49
C LEU A 85 -43.82 6.57 4.77
N LEU A 86 -42.94 6.18 5.74
CA LEU A 86 -43.39 5.65 7.03
C LEU A 86 -44.15 6.66 7.89
N GLN A 87 -43.93 7.98 7.67
CA GLN A 87 -44.75 9.02 8.31
C GLN A 87 -46.16 9.17 7.70
N GLU A 88 -46.28 8.89 6.37
CA GLU A 88 -47.57 8.94 5.70
C GLU A 88 -48.40 7.68 5.96
N GLU A 89 -47.75 6.51 5.83
CA GLU A 89 -48.37 5.20 6.06
C GLU A 89 -47.41 4.29 6.80
N PHE A 90 -47.70 4.01 8.09
CA PHE A 90 -46.83 3.18 8.91
C PHE A 90 -46.93 1.73 8.53
N ASP A 91 -45.77 1.13 8.24
CA ASP A 91 -45.55 -0.29 7.96
C ASP A 91 -44.38 -0.82 8.82
N GLU A 92 -44.65 -1.89 9.61
CA GLU A 92 -43.65 -2.44 10.54
C GLU A 92 -42.52 -3.12 9.80
N GLU A 93 -42.76 -3.85 8.70
CA GLU A 93 -41.74 -4.51 7.90
C GLU A 93 -40.78 -3.49 7.27
N MET A 94 -41.34 -2.44 6.67
CA MET A 94 -40.57 -1.33 6.10
C MET A 94 -39.73 -0.62 7.16
N LYS A 95 -40.23 -0.48 8.39
CA LYS A 95 -39.48 0.11 9.50
C LYS A 95 -38.30 -0.77 9.93
N GLU A 96 -38.52 -2.11 10.02
CA GLU A 96 -37.45 -3.06 10.38
C GLU A 96 -36.35 -3.05 9.31
N ASP A 97 -36.72 -3.00 8.04
CA ASP A 97 -35.77 -2.92 6.92
C ASP A 97 -34.95 -1.61 7.00
N LEU A 98 -35.62 -0.48 7.17
CA LEU A 98 -34.95 0.81 7.32
C LEU A 98 -34.01 0.85 8.54
N GLU A 99 -34.42 0.26 9.66
CA GLU A 99 -33.58 0.15 10.84
C GLU A 99 -32.29 -0.63 10.56
N GLN A 100 -32.40 -1.74 9.82
CA GLN A 100 -31.25 -2.54 9.44
C GLN A 100 -30.35 -1.81 8.45
N GLU A 101 -30.91 -1.07 7.50
CA GLU A 101 -30.16 -0.23 6.57
C GLU A 101 -29.36 0.84 7.30
N VAL A 102 -29.99 1.56 8.25
CA VAL A 102 -29.33 2.61 9.07
C VAL A 102 -28.17 2.03 9.89
N ILE A 103 -28.34 0.82 10.46
CA ILE A 103 -27.26 0.16 11.22
C ILE A 103 -26.10 -0.21 10.30
N ASN A 104 -26.39 -0.78 9.13
CA ASN A 104 -25.37 -1.22 8.18
C ASN A 104 -24.64 -0.05 7.51
N PHE A 105 -25.33 1.08 7.32
CA PHE A 105 -24.79 2.25 6.65
C PHE A 105 -23.58 2.85 7.38
N LYS A 106 -23.57 2.79 8.71
CA LYS A 106 -22.44 3.26 9.49
C LYS A 106 -21.11 2.60 9.07
N ALA A 107 -21.13 1.28 8.89
CA ALA A 107 -19.93 0.55 8.46
C ALA A 107 -19.46 0.99 7.07
N LYS A 108 -20.39 1.31 6.16
CA LYS A 108 -20.05 1.82 4.82
C LYS A 108 -19.42 3.22 4.86
N VAL A 109 -19.93 4.11 5.69
CA VAL A 109 -19.34 5.45 5.90
C VAL A 109 -17.93 5.31 6.49
N ASP A 110 -17.78 4.49 7.54
CA ASP A 110 -16.49 4.25 8.19
C ASP A 110 -15.46 3.68 7.20
N GLU A 111 -15.86 2.77 6.30
CA GLU A 111 -15.00 2.22 5.25
C GLU A 111 -14.63 3.28 4.19
N TYR A 112 -15.58 4.12 3.81
CA TYR A 112 -15.34 5.19 2.86
C TYR A 112 -14.40 6.26 3.44
N GLU A 113 -14.60 6.68 4.68
CA GLU A 113 -13.68 7.58 5.36
C GLU A 113 -12.26 7.00 5.41
N LEU A 114 -12.14 5.69 5.67
CA LEU A 114 -10.85 5.01 5.66
C LEU A 114 -10.18 5.06 4.27
N LEU A 115 -10.95 4.90 3.19
CA LEU A 115 -10.45 5.06 1.83
C LEU A 115 -9.86 6.45 1.60
N LEU A 116 -10.49 7.50 2.14
CA LEU A 116 -10.01 8.88 2.04
C LEU A 116 -8.70 9.12 2.81
N LEU A 117 -8.44 8.32 3.84
CA LEU A 117 -7.20 8.38 4.63
C LEU A 117 -5.99 7.75 3.91
N LEU A 118 -6.21 6.98 2.85
CA LEU A 118 -5.16 6.28 2.09
C LEU A 118 -4.68 7.15 0.93
N ASP A 119 -4.08 8.30 1.23
CA ASP A 119 -3.58 9.29 0.27
C ASP A 119 -2.05 9.45 0.32
N GLY A 120 -1.36 8.57 1.00
CA GLY A 120 0.11 8.57 1.04
C GLY A 120 0.73 8.17 -0.31
N PRO A 121 1.97 8.58 -0.57
CA PRO A 121 2.62 8.43 -1.89
C PRO A 121 2.72 6.98 -2.39
N HIS A 122 2.67 6.01 -1.49
CA HIS A 122 2.75 4.57 -1.82
C HIS A 122 1.55 3.77 -1.36
N ASP A 123 0.53 4.42 -0.80
CA ASP A 123 -0.61 3.72 -0.21
C ASP A 123 -1.38 2.85 -1.22
N ALA A 124 -1.43 3.28 -2.48
CA ALA A 124 -2.07 2.52 -3.56
C ALA A 124 -1.30 1.25 -4.00
N ASN A 125 -0.02 1.13 -3.62
CA ASN A 125 0.84 0.05 -4.07
C ASN A 125 0.46 -1.30 -3.46
N ASN A 126 0.93 -2.37 -4.12
CA ASN A 126 1.03 -3.68 -3.49
C ASN A 126 1.98 -3.61 -2.29
N ALA A 127 1.89 -4.59 -1.39
CA ALA A 127 2.74 -4.65 -0.20
C ALA A 127 3.65 -5.88 -0.23
N ILE A 128 4.86 -5.71 0.26
CA ILE A 128 5.74 -6.82 0.63
C ILE A 128 5.74 -6.88 2.16
N LEU A 129 5.29 -8.02 2.71
CA LEU A 129 5.20 -8.26 4.15
C LEU A 129 6.18 -9.34 4.54
N GLU A 130 7.05 -9.04 5.50
CA GLU A 130 8.06 -9.96 6.02
C GLU A 130 7.81 -10.25 7.51
N LEU A 131 7.86 -11.52 7.90
CA LEU A 131 7.73 -11.95 9.28
C LEU A 131 8.99 -12.66 9.75
N HIS A 132 9.48 -12.25 10.91
CA HIS A 132 10.64 -12.85 11.55
C HIS A 132 10.36 -13.13 13.04
N PRO A 133 10.65 -14.33 13.54
CA PRO A 133 10.56 -14.61 14.97
C PRO A 133 11.61 -13.82 15.75
N GLY A 134 11.24 -13.40 16.95
CA GLY A 134 12.19 -12.88 17.93
C GLY A 134 13.01 -14.01 18.59
N ALA A 135 13.83 -13.64 19.57
CA ALA A 135 14.53 -14.61 20.40
C ALA A 135 13.53 -15.49 21.17
N GLY A 136 13.72 -16.80 21.19
CA GLY A 136 12.84 -17.70 21.92
C GLY A 136 12.64 -19.08 21.28
N GLY A 137 13.40 -19.41 20.23
CA GLY A 137 13.41 -20.74 19.61
C GLY A 137 12.04 -21.14 19.02
N THR A 138 11.62 -22.38 19.21
CA THR A 138 10.42 -22.97 18.61
C THR A 138 9.14 -22.20 18.93
N GLU A 139 9.00 -21.66 20.13
CA GLU A 139 7.80 -20.88 20.53
C GLU A 139 7.65 -19.59 19.69
N SER A 140 8.74 -18.84 19.49
CA SER A 140 8.70 -17.64 18.66
C SER A 140 8.53 -17.94 17.18
N GLN A 141 9.07 -19.07 16.70
CA GLN A 141 8.87 -19.53 15.32
C GLN A 141 7.42 -19.94 15.07
N ASP A 142 6.77 -20.58 16.05
CA ASP A 142 5.33 -20.90 15.97
C ASP A 142 4.49 -19.62 16.01
N TRP A 143 4.85 -18.65 16.86
CA TRP A 143 4.19 -17.35 16.89
C TRP A 143 4.24 -16.63 15.55
N ALA A 144 5.40 -16.59 14.90
CA ALA A 144 5.53 -16.00 13.56
C ALA A 144 4.63 -16.73 12.54
N ASN A 145 4.49 -18.05 12.64
CA ASN A 145 3.57 -18.82 11.79
C ASN A 145 2.10 -18.51 12.07
N MET A 146 1.73 -18.29 13.33
CA MET A 146 0.39 -17.85 13.70
C MET A 146 0.06 -16.48 13.07
N LEU A 147 0.98 -15.52 13.11
CA LEU A 147 0.84 -14.22 12.45
C LEU A 147 0.72 -14.37 10.93
N PHE A 148 1.53 -15.23 10.33
CA PHE A 148 1.45 -15.54 8.89
C PHE A 148 0.04 -15.99 8.50
N ARG A 149 -0.54 -16.93 9.24
CA ARG A 149 -1.91 -17.37 9.02
C ARG A 149 -2.93 -16.24 9.22
N MET A 150 -2.77 -15.43 10.25
CA MET A 150 -3.62 -14.27 10.53
C MET A 150 -3.66 -13.29 9.36
N TYR A 151 -2.49 -12.94 8.81
CA TYR A 151 -2.41 -12.03 7.66
C TYR A 151 -2.96 -12.64 6.38
N GLN A 152 -2.76 -13.95 6.14
CA GLN A 152 -3.40 -14.62 5.02
C GLN A 152 -4.92 -14.52 5.09
N ARG A 153 -5.50 -14.79 6.26
CA ARG A 153 -6.94 -14.68 6.49
C ARG A 153 -7.47 -13.26 6.32
N TYR A 154 -6.76 -12.29 6.82
CA TYR A 154 -7.11 -10.88 6.61
C TYR A 154 -7.11 -10.52 5.12
N CYS A 155 -6.08 -10.89 4.40
CA CYS A 155 -5.98 -10.63 2.97
C CYS A 155 -7.10 -11.31 2.17
N GLU A 156 -7.46 -12.55 2.50
CA GLU A 156 -8.60 -13.25 1.90
C GLU A 156 -9.91 -12.46 2.11
N LYS A 157 -10.17 -12.00 3.34
CA LYS A 157 -11.36 -11.21 3.68
C LYS A 157 -11.40 -9.87 2.93
N LYS A 158 -10.25 -9.24 2.69
CA LYS A 158 -10.13 -7.98 1.94
C LYS A 158 -10.09 -8.18 0.41
N GLY A 159 -10.04 -9.41 -0.07
CA GLY A 159 -9.93 -9.72 -1.50
C GLY A 159 -8.54 -9.49 -2.09
N PHE A 160 -7.52 -9.40 -1.25
CA PHE A 160 -6.13 -9.29 -1.70
C PHE A 160 -5.59 -10.67 -2.11
N LYS A 161 -4.77 -10.69 -3.18
CA LYS A 161 -4.07 -11.88 -3.60
C LYS A 161 -2.73 -11.98 -2.89
N VAL A 162 -2.46 -13.10 -2.22
CA VAL A 162 -1.23 -13.36 -1.49
C VAL A 162 -0.37 -14.36 -2.26
N GLU A 163 0.89 -13.98 -2.52
CA GLU A 163 1.91 -14.85 -3.11
C GLU A 163 3.07 -15.00 -2.11
N THR A 164 3.44 -16.23 -1.79
CA THR A 164 4.62 -16.50 -0.96
C THR A 164 5.86 -16.42 -1.83
N VAL A 165 6.70 -15.41 -1.59
CA VAL A 165 7.94 -15.16 -2.34
C VAL A 165 9.08 -15.98 -1.79
N ASP A 166 9.20 -16.02 -0.45
CA ASP A 166 10.20 -16.80 0.26
C ASP A 166 9.60 -17.40 1.52
N TYR A 167 10.05 -18.61 1.86
CA TYR A 167 9.56 -19.35 3.03
C TYR A 167 10.67 -20.21 3.62
N LEU A 168 11.09 -19.91 4.83
CA LEU A 168 12.07 -20.68 5.57
C LEU A 168 11.38 -21.32 6.79
N PRO A 169 11.18 -22.66 6.80
CA PRO A 169 10.53 -23.35 7.89
C PRO A 169 11.39 -23.35 9.16
N GLY A 170 10.73 -23.47 10.31
CA GLY A 170 11.41 -23.71 11.59
C GLY A 170 12.01 -25.11 11.66
N ASP A 171 12.92 -25.33 12.62
CA ASP A 171 13.60 -26.61 12.77
C ASP A 171 12.65 -27.72 13.30
N GLU A 172 11.75 -27.37 14.23
CA GLU A 172 10.79 -28.29 14.83
C GLU A 172 9.34 -27.90 14.53
N ALA A 173 9.04 -26.60 14.55
CA ALA A 173 7.72 -26.05 14.26
C ALA A 173 7.84 -24.60 13.81
N GLY A 174 6.77 -24.06 13.19
CA GLY A 174 6.70 -22.67 12.80
C GLY A 174 7.60 -22.29 11.63
N ILE A 175 8.00 -21.02 11.58
CA ILE A 175 8.81 -20.43 10.51
C ILE A 175 10.00 -19.64 11.07
N LYS A 176 11.12 -19.65 10.35
CA LYS A 176 12.27 -18.76 10.59
C LYS A 176 12.11 -17.42 9.87
N SER A 177 11.49 -17.43 8.72
CA SER A 177 11.10 -16.22 7.98
C SER A 177 10.05 -16.56 6.94
N VAL A 178 9.25 -15.58 6.59
CA VAL A 178 8.38 -15.64 5.41
C VAL A 178 8.31 -14.26 4.79
N THR A 179 8.32 -14.22 3.46
CA THR A 179 8.11 -13.00 2.67
C THR A 179 6.90 -13.21 1.77
N LEU A 180 5.93 -12.33 1.88
CA LEU A 180 4.69 -12.34 1.13
C LEU A 180 4.62 -11.13 0.22
N LEU A 181 4.24 -11.34 -1.04
CA LEU A 181 3.79 -10.30 -1.94
C LEU A 181 2.27 -10.25 -1.92
N ILE A 182 1.72 -9.13 -1.46
CA ILE A 182 0.28 -8.93 -1.30
C ILE A 182 -0.18 -7.94 -2.36
N LYS A 183 -0.96 -8.45 -3.32
CA LYS A 183 -1.44 -7.70 -4.47
C LYS A 183 -2.88 -7.26 -4.25
N GLY A 184 -3.12 -5.99 -4.39
CA GLY A 184 -4.43 -5.38 -4.29
C GLY A 184 -4.34 -3.87 -4.14
N HIS A 185 -5.39 -3.19 -4.55
CA HIS A 185 -5.45 -1.74 -4.41
C HIS A 185 -5.38 -1.33 -2.93
N ASN A 186 -4.47 -0.42 -2.62
CA ASN A 186 -4.19 0.03 -1.25
C ASN A 186 -3.65 -1.06 -0.29
N ALA A 187 -3.11 -2.17 -0.79
CA ALA A 187 -2.58 -3.21 0.08
C ALA A 187 -1.51 -2.68 1.05
N TYR A 188 -0.56 -1.88 0.55
CA TYR A 188 0.44 -1.23 1.40
C TYR A 188 -0.19 -0.22 2.35
N GLY A 189 -1.12 0.60 1.87
CA GLY A 189 -1.81 1.61 2.68
C GLY A 189 -2.46 1.05 3.93
N TYR A 190 -3.11 -0.11 3.84
CA TYR A 190 -3.68 -0.81 4.98
C TYR A 190 -2.60 -1.48 5.84
N LEU A 191 -1.73 -2.25 5.22
CA LEU A 191 -0.80 -3.13 5.94
C LEU A 191 0.38 -2.40 6.58
N LYS A 192 0.73 -1.17 6.15
CA LYS A 192 1.76 -0.35 6.82
C LYS A 192 1.47 -0.15 8.31
N ALA A 193 0.19 -0.19 8.71
CA ALA A 193 -0.24 -0.12 10.10
C ALA A 193 0.23 -1.33 10.95
N GLU A 194 0.55 -2.45 10.32
CA GLU A 194 0.96 -3.69 10.99
C GLU A 194 2.47 -3.79 11.24
N LYS A 195 3.24 -2.83 10.70
CA LYS A 195 4.68 -2.79 10.86
C LYS A 195 5.09 -2.59 12.31
N GLY A 196 5.89 -3.52 12.83
CA GLY A 196 6.42 -3.46 14.19
C GLY A 196 6.54 -4.81 14.85
N VAL A 197 6.72 -4.80 16.17
CA VAL A 197 6.88 -6.02 16.97
C VAL A 197 5.53 -6.42 17.59
N HIS A 198 5.18 -7.70 17.44
CA HIS A 198 3.98 -8.31 17.97
C HIS A 198 4.32 -9.27 19.11
N ARG A 199 3.67 -9.10 20.26
CA ARG A 199 3.91 -9.86 21.49
C ARG A 199 2.82 -10.89 21.73
N LEU A 200 3.21 -12.14 21.95
CA LEU A 200 2.33 -13.24 22.36
C LEU A 200 2.55 -13.57 23.84
N VAL A 201 1.47 -13.76 24.58
CA VAL A 201 1.48 -14.33 25.93
C VAL A 201 0.51 -15.49 25.98
N ARG A 202 1.06 -16.71 26.13
CA ARG A 202 0.25 -17.94 26.24
C ARG A 202 0.95 -19.03 27.05
N ILE A 203 0.21 -20.08 27.40
CA ILE A 203 0.82 -21.34 27.83
C ILE A 203 1.37 -22.01 26.58
N SER A 204 2.68 -22.28 26.58
CA SER A 204 3.35 -22.83 25.39
C SER A 204 2.99 -24.31 25.20
N PRO A 205 2.56 -24.73 23.99
CA PRO A 205 2.36 -26.13 23.67
C PRO A 205 3.67 -26.93 23.60
N PHE A 206 4.83 -26.25 23.58
CA PHE A 206 6.18 -26.85 23.52
C PHE A 206 6.83 -26.99 24.90
N ASP A 207 6.21 -26.46 25.95
CA ASP A 207 6.69 -26.59 27.33
C ASP A 207 5.85 -27.63 28.09
N SER A 208 6.49 -28.77 28.36
CA SER A 208 5.85 -29.87 29.13
C SER A 208 5.46 -29.46 30.56
N SER A 209 6.04 -28.41 31.11
CA SER A 209 5.71 -27.85 32.42
C SER A 209 4.44 -27.00 32.43
N GLY A 210 3.85 -26.71 31.27
CA GLY A 210 2.63 -25.92 31.14
C GLY A 210 2.77 -24.46 31.62
N ARG A 211 3.97 -23.91 31.55
CA ARG A 211 4.24 -22.52 31.98
C ARG A 211 3.79 -21.51 30.92
N ARG A 212 3.46 -20.33 31.39
CA ARG A 212 3.17 -19.18 30.53
C ARG A 212 4.45 -18.59 29.97
N HIS A 213 4.50 -18.39 28.66
CA HIS A 213 5.62 -17.83 27.95
C HIS A 213 5.23 -16.51 27.26
N THR A 214 6.22 -15.65 27.05
CA THR A 214 6.11 -14.44 26.24
C THR A 214 7.05 -14.57 25.05
N SER A 215 6.51 -14.39 23.85
CA SER A 215 7.26 -14.47 22.61
C SER A 215 7.02 -13.22 21.76
N PHE A 216 8.01 -12.90 20.95
CA PHE A 216 7.96 -11.76 20.04
C PHE A 216 8.19 -12.21 18.61
N ALA A 217 7.54 -11.50 17.67
CA ALA A 217 7.84 -11.60 16.25
C ALA A 217 7.74 -10.21 15.62
N SER A 218 8.57 -9.92 14.65
CA SER A 218 8.50 -8.68 13.89
C SER A 218 7.74 -8.88 12.60
N CYS A 219 6.94 -7.88 12.27
CA CYS A 219 6.31 -7.70 10.97
C CYS A 219 6.93 -6.46 10.33
N ASP A 220 7.55 -6.61 9.17
CA ASP A 220 7.97 -5.49 8.34
C ASP A 220 7.08 -5.40 7.11
N VAL A 221 6.72 -4.19 6.72
CA VAL A 221 5.87 -3.93 5.57
C VAL A 221 6.48 -2.80 4.76
N ILE A 222 6.73 -3.08 3.48
CA ILE A 222 7.25 -2.13 2.52
C ILE A 222 6.37 -2.10 1.26
N PRO A 223 6.30 -0.97 0.54
CA PRO A 223 5.60 -0.94 -0.74
C PRO A 223 6.35 -1.75 -1.79
N ASP A 224 5.62 -2.36 -2.71
CA ASP A 224 6.18 -2.97 -3.92
C ASP A 224 6.33 -1.89 -4.99
N PHE A 225 7.57 -1.61 -5.38
CA PHE A 225 7.89 -0.58 -6.37
C PHE A 225 7.83 -1.06 -7.83
N ASN A 226 7.43 -2.31 -8.08
CA ASN A 226 7.34 -2.89 -9.44
C ASN A 226 8.59 -2.61 -10.29
N ASN A 227 9.75 -3.06 -9.84
CA ASN A 227 11.04 -2.80 -10.48
C ASN A 227 11.13 -3.24 -11.95
N ASP A 228 10.26 -4.16 -12.39
CA ASP A 228 10.22 -4.64 -13.77
C ASP A 228 9.71 -3.58 -14.78
N GLU A 229 9.15 -2.46 -14.30
CA GLU A 229 8.52 -1.41 -15.10
C GLU A 229 9.35 -0.12 -15.18
N ILE A 230 10.62 -0.12 -14.76
CA ILE A 230 11.49 1.06 -14.88
C ILE A 230 11.86 1.27 -16.35
N GLU A 231 11.00 1.96 -17.07
CA GLU A 231 11.33 2.44 -18.41
C GLU A 231 12.11 3.74 -18.33
N ILE A 232 13.30 3.75 -18.91
CA ILE A 232 14.13 4.97 -19.02
C ILE A 232 13.86 5.61 -20.37
N GLU A 233 13.06 6.67 -20.37
CA GLU A 233 12.93 7.57 -21.50
C GLU A 233 13.97 8.67 -21.39
N ILE A 234 14.75 8.91 -22.45
CA ILE A 234 15.71 9.99 -22.54
C ILE A 234 15.13 11.04 -23.47
N ASN A 235 14.73 12.18 -22.91
CA ASN A 235 14.28 13.31 -23.71
C ASN A 235 15.47 13.89 -24.47
N PRO A 236 15.40 14.05 -25.81
CA PRO A 236 16.46 14.68 -26.60
C PRO A 236 16.86 16.08 -26.11
N ASP A 237 15.95 16.83 -25.50
CA ASP A 237 16.20 18.18 -24.98
C ASP A 237 17.03 18.17 -23.69
N ASP A 238 17.07 17.04 -22.99
CA ASP A 238 17.81 16.86 -21.74
C ASP A 238 19.28 16.44 -21.94
N ILE A 239 19.69 16.20 -23.20
CA ILE A 239 21.03 15.74 -23.53
C ILE A 239 21.77 16.70 -24.45
N THR A 240 23.08 16.81 -24.22
CA THR A 240 24.01 17.42 -25.17
C THR A 240 24.94 16.36 -25.73
N VAL A 241 25.06 16.29 -27.03
CA VAL A 241 25.94 15.34 -27.75
C VAL A 241 27.09 16.09 -28.39
N ASP A 242 28.30 15.91 -27.86
CA ASP A 242 29.52 16.50 -28.37
C ASP A 242 30.35 15.47 -29.12
N THR A 243 30.95 15.89 -30.25
CA THR A 243 31.90 15.09 -31.00
C THR A 243 33.32 15.57 -30.74
N PHE A 244 34.24 14.67 -30.56
CA PHE A 244 35.64 15.00 -30.35
C PHE A 244 36.58 13.99 -31.00
N ARG A 245 37.86 14.33 -31.10
CA ARG A 245 38.87 13.46 -31.65
C ARG A 245 39.25 12.40 -30.62
N ALA A 246 39.19 11.12 -31.04
CA ALA A 246 39.64 10.03 -30.19
C ALA A 246 41.13 10.19 -29.84
N SER A 247 41.48 10.05 -28.57
CA SER A 247 42.85 10.04 -28.10
C SER A 247 43.27 8.59 -27.81
N GLY A 248 44.32 8.10 -28.51
CA GLY A 248 44.86 6.76 -28.30
C GLY A 248 46.01 6.42 -29.22
N ALA A 249 46.81 5.37 -28.92
CA ALA A 249 47.85 4.85 -29.75
C ALA A 249 47.24 4.17 -30.97
N GLY A 250 47.09 4.92 -32.07
CA GLY A 250 46.55 4.42 -33.34
C GLY A 250 47.05 5.27 -34.50
N GLY A 251 47.17 4.67 -35.73
CA GLY A 251 47.72 5.27 -36.92
C GLY A 251 46.98 6.54 -37.38
N GLN A 252 47.48 7.17 -38.47
CA GLN A 252 47.03 8.47 -39.02
C GLN A 252 45.53 8.67 -39.22
N HIS A 253 44.74 7.61 -39.23
CA HIS A 253 43.27 7.68 -39.44
C HIS A 253 42.51 8.07 -38.15
N ILE A 254 43.01 7.67 -36.98
CA ILE A 254 42.35 7.95 -35.70
C ILE A 254 42.48 9.43 -35.28
N ASN A 255 43.56 10.09 -35.73
CA ASN A 255 43.84 11.45 -35.35
C ASN A 255 43.20 12.53 -36.28
N LYS A 256 42.49 12.12 -37.36
CA LYS A 256 41.90 13.02 -38.34
C LYS A 256 40.36 13.09 -38.31
N THR A 257 39.70 12.11 -37.74
CA THR A 257 38.23 12.08 -37.72
C THR A 257 37.69 12.24 -36.30
N GLU A 258 36.71 13.12 -36.12
CA GLU A 258 36.00 13.34 -34.86
C GLU A 258 34.92 12.25 -34.71
N SER A 259 35.34 11.02 -34.42
CA SER A 259 34.44 9.87 -34.28
C SER A 259 34.02 9.60 -32.84
N ALA A 260 34.73 10.16 -31.85
CA ALA A 260 34.41 9.99 -30.45
C ALA A 260 33.19 10.85 -30.06
N ILE A 261 32.33 10.29 -29.23
CA ILE A 261 31.08 10.90 -28.76
C ILE A 261 31.12 11.06 -27.26
N ARG A 262 30.67 12.23 -26.79
CA ARG A 262 30.36 12.53 -25.40
C ARG A 262 28.89 12.92 -25.31
N ILE A 263 28.15 12.27 -24.42
CA ILE A 263 26.76 12.63 -24.12
C ILE A 263 26.70 13.08 -22.67
N THR A 264 26.16 14.29 -22.45
CA THR A 264 25.90 14.85 -21.14
C THR A 264 24.40 14.91 -20.94
N HIS A 265 23.90 14.27 -19.87
CA HIS A 265 22.50 14.34 -19.44
C HIS A 265 22.37 15.38 -18.35
N HIS A 266 21.72 16.51 -18.65
CA HIS A 266 21.67 17.68 -17.77
C HIS A 266 20.93 17.43 -16.44
N PRO A 267 19.75 16.77 -16.39
CA PRO A 267 19.04 16.59 -15.14
C PRO A 267 19.79 15.74 -14.11
N SER A 268 20.51 14.68 -14.56
CA SER A 268 21.26 13.80 -13.65
C SER A 268 22.74 14.14 -13.54
N GLY A 269 23.27 15.02 -14.41
CA GLY A 269 24.70 15.33 -14.49
C GLY A 269 25.57 14.17 -15.00
N ILE A 270 24.97 13.07 -15.47
CA ILE A 270 25.71 11.91 -15.99
C ILE A 270 26.36 12.26 -17.32
N VAL A 271 27.64 11.94 -17.43
CA VAL A 271 28.44 12.07 -18.66
C VAL A 271 28.90 10.69 -19.10
N VAL A 272 28.70 10.36 -20.38
CA VAL A 272 29.18 9.14 -21.02
C VAL A 272 30.01 9.48 -22.23
N ASN A 273 31.12 8.74 -22.41
CA ASN A 273 32.01 8.88 -23.56
C ASN A 273 32.12 7.53 -24.25
N ASN A 274 32.13 7.53 -25.57
CA ASN A 274 32.43 6.33 -26.37
C ASN A 274 33.31 6.69 -27.58
N GLN A 275 34.40 5.95 -27.76
CA GLN A 275 35.37 6.11 -28.83
C GLN A 275 35.84 4.77 -29.44
N ASN A 276 35.18 3.67 -29.09
CA ASN A 276 35.65 2.31 -29.42
C ASN A 276 35.50 1.95 -30.87
N GLU A 277 34.55 2.58 -31.57
CA GLU A 277 34.26 2.30 -32.98
C GLU A 277 34.80 3.41 -33.91
N ARG A 278 35.07 3.04 -35.14
CA ARG A 278 35.47 4.01 -36.18
C ARG A 278 34.30 4.83 -36.73
N SER A 279 33.09 4.40 -36.45
CA SER A 279 31.84 5.06 -36.89
C SER A 279 31.29 5.93 -35.78
N GLN A 280 31.11 7.22 -36.05
CA GLN A 280 30.48 8.17 -35.15
C GLN A 280 29.05 7.73 -34.75
N ILE A 281 28.29 7.18 -35.72
CA ILE A 281 26.92 6.70 -35.47
C ILE A 281 26.92 5.53 -34.48
N LYS A 282 27.81 4.55 -34.64
CA LYS A 282 27.92 3.42 -33.71
C LYS A 282 28.39 3.85 -32.32
N ASN A 283 29.29 4.82 -32.22
CA ASN A 283 29.73 5.41 -30.96
C ASN A 283 28.57 6.13 -30.26
N ARG A 284 27.71 6.83 -31.03
CA ARG A 284 26.52 7.50 -30.48
C ARG A 284 25.50 6.49 -29.95
N GLU A 285 25.20 5.44 -30.70
CA GLU A 285 24.29 4.37 -30.25
C GLU A 285 24.81 3.68 -28.98
N ALA A 286 26.10 3.36 -28.94
CA ALA A 286 26.73 2.76 -27.78
C ALA A 286 26.73 3.71 -26.55
N ALA A 287 27.00 5.01 -26.76
CA ALA A 287 26.95 6.02 -25.72
C ALA A 287 25.51 6.18 -25.17
N MET A 288 24.50 6.20 -26.04
CA MET A 288 23.10 6.25 -25.62
C MET A 288 22.69 5.03 -24.79
N LYS A 289 23.13 3.84 -25.20
CA LYS A 289 22.90 2.62 -24.42
C LYS A 289 23.58 2.66 -23.06
N MET A 290 24.80 3.17 -22.98
CA MET A 290 25.53 3.36 -21.71
C MET A 290 24.82 4.38 -20.81
N LEU A 291 24.34 5.49 -21.39
CA LEU A 291 23.57 6.51 -20.64
C LEU A 291 22.29 5.88 -20.06
N LYS A 292 21.54 5.15 -20.87
CA LYS A 292 20.32 4.47 -20.43
C LYS A 292 20.60 3.50 -19.27
N SER A 293 21.68 2.74 -19.34
CA SER A 293 22.08 1.81 -18.27
C SER A 293 22.46 2.55 -16.98
N LYS A 294 23.16 3.68 -17.08
CA LYS A 294 23.54 4.49 -15.90
C LYS A 294 22.32 5.17 -15.26
N LEU A 295 21.39 5.68 -16.07
CA LEU A 295 20.13 6.24 -15.57
C LEU A 295 19.26 5.20 -14.87
N TYR A 296 19.21 3.98 -15.43
CA TYR A 296 18.54 2.85 -14.79
C TYR A 296 19.13 2.53 -13.41
N GLN A 297 20.46 2.45 -13.33
CA GLN A 297 21.15 2.21 -12.05
C GLN A 297 20.87 3.34 -11.05
N LEU A 298 20.93 4.61 -11.47
CA LEU A 298 20.62 5.74 -10.61
C LEU A 298 19.20 5.64 -10.03
N LYS A 299 18.22 5.28 -10.87
CA LYS A 299 16.84 5.13 -10.45
C LYS A 299 16.65 3.98 -9.47
N LEU A 300 17.37 2.86 -9.64
CA LEU A 300 17.39 1.76 -8.66
C LEU A 300 18.00 2.20 -7.33
N GLU A 301 19.07 3.01 -7.34
CA GLU A 301 19.69 3.52 -6.12
C GLU A 301 18.77 4.51 -5.38
N GLU A 302 18.04 5.34 -6.11
CA GLU A 302 17.02 6.24 -5.54
C GLU A 302 15.89 5.45 -4.88
N GLN A 303 15.35 4.43 -5.55
CA GLN A 303 14.33 3.56 -4.98
C GLN A 303 14.84 2.79 -3.75
N ALA A 304 16.09 2.30 -3.80
CA ALA A 304 16.68 1.61 -2.66
C ALA A 304 16.85 2.55 -1.45
N ARG A 305 17.18 3.82 -1.69
CA ARG A 305 17.26 4.85 -0.64
C ARG A 305 15.90 5.15 -0.05
N GLU A 306 14.91 5.37 -0.89
CA GLU A 306 13.53 5.60 -0.46
C GLU A 306 12.98 4.42 0.34
N MET A 307 13.23 3.19 -0.12
CA MET A 307 12.87 1.98 0.60
C MET A 307 13.57 1.88 1.97
N ALA A 308 14.84 2.28 2.05
CA ALA A 308 15.59 2.30 3.32
C ALA A 308 15.02 3.35 4.29
N GLU A 309 14.60 4.52 3.80
CA GLU A 309 13.94 5.55 4.60
C GLU A 309 12.58 5.06 5.11
N ILE A 310 11.77 4.40 4.27
CA ILE A 310 10.48 3.80 4.65
C ILE A 310 10.67 2.67 5.67
N ARG A 311 11.71 1.83 5.49
CA ARG A 311 12.06 0.80 6.47
C ARG A 311 12.41 1.41 7.82
N GLY A 312 13.11 2.52 7.83
CA GLY A 312 13.61 3.18 9.03
C GLY A 312 14.58 2.30 9.83
N GLU A 313 14.91 2.72 11.03
CA GLU A 313 15.74 1.92 11.93
C GLU A 313 15.01 0.65 12.37
N GLN A 314 15.61 -0.52 12.13
CA GLN A 314 15.13 -1.78 12.69
C GLN A 314 15.28 -1.75 14.21
N LYS A 315 14.15 -1.62 14.92
CA LYS A 315 14.15 -1.76 16.38
C LYS A 315 14.40 -3.21 16.77
N GLU A 316 15.16 -3.41 17.84
CA GLU A 316 15.35 -4.76 18.39
C GLU A 316 14.00 -5.43 18.69
N ILE A 317 13.88 -6.71 18.31
CA ILE A 317 12.70 -7.54 18.55
C ILE A 317 12.66 -7.92 20.01
N GLY A 318 12.10 -7.06 20.86
CA GLY A 318 12.13 -7.26 22.31
C GLY A 318 11.11 -6.42 23.08
N TRP A 319 11.27 -6.42 24.40
CA TRP A 319 10.29 -5.90 25.36
C TRP A 319 9.92 -4.41 25.23
N GLY A 320 10.76 -3.60 24.63
CA GLY A 320 10.55 -2.13 24.57
C GLY A 320 9.86 -1.61 23.31
N SER A 321 9.61 -2.46 22.30
CA SER A 321 9.24 -2.01 20.96
C SER A 321 7.96 -2.63 20.39
N GLN A 322 7.16 -3.34 21.22
CA GLN A 322 5.92 -3.97 20.74
C GLN A 322 4.83 -2.94 20.40
N ILE A 323 4.20 -3.13 19.25
CA ILE A 323 3.03 -2.34 18.84
C ILE A 323 1.73 -2.95 19.35
N ARG A 324 1.64 -4.29 19.44
CA ARG A 324 0.42 -5.01 19.82
C ARG A 324 0.75 -6.24 20.65
N SER A 325 -0.06 -6.48 21.70
CA SER A 325 0.01 -7.65 22.55
C SER A 325 -1.19 -8.55 22.34
N TYR A 326 -0.94 -9.84 22.25
CA TYR A 326 -1.93 -10.91 22.11
C TYR A 326 -1.81 -11.81 23.33
N VAL A 327 -2.79 -11.76 24.23
CA VAL A 327 -2.80 -12.50 25.48
C VAL A 327 -3.88 -13.57 25.41
N PHE A 328 -3.46 -14.83 25.56
CA PHE A 328 -4.36 -15.99 25.58
C PHE A 328 -4.60 -16.48 27.00
N HIS A 329 -3.62 -16.27 27.90
CA HIS A 329 -3.68 -16.70 29.30
C HIS A 329 -3.04 -15.64 30.21
N PRO A 330 -3.58 -15.34 31.40
CA PRO A 330 -4.75 -15.98 32.03
C PRO A 330 -6.11 -15.45 31.58
N TYR A 331 -6.13 -14.41 30.76
CA TYR A 331 -7.32 -13.79 30.16
C TYR A 331 -7.10 -13.66 28.65
N SER A 332 -8.18 -13.51 27.91
CA SER A 332 -8.11 -13.33 26.45
C SER A 332 -8.22 -11.85 26.12
N MET A 333 -7.18 -11.28 25.48
CA MET A 333 -7.16 -9.89 25.05
C MET A 333 -6.14 -9.67 23.96
N VAL A 334 -6.51 -8.90 22.94
CA VAL A 334 -5.58 -8.29 21.98
C VAL A 334 -5.66 -6.79 22.18
N LYS A 335 -4.52 -6.14 22.37
CA LYS A 335 -4.43 -4.69 22.58
C LYS A 335 -3.33 -4.07 21.72
N ASP A 336 -3.67 -3.05 20.96
CA ASP A 336 -2.71 -2.20 20.26
C ASP A 336 -2.29 -1.05 21.21
N HIS A 337 -0.98 -0.98 21.50
CA HIS A 337 -0.45 0.00 22.42
C HIS A 337 -0.35 1.41 21.85
N ARG A 338 -0.44 1.54 20.53
CA ARG A 338 -0.38 2.84 19.84
C ARG A 338 -1.70 3.59 19.93
N THR A 339 -2.80 2.86 19.78
CA THR A 339 -4.15 3.42 19.68
C THR A 339 -5.01 3.16 20.90
N ASN A 340 -4.60 2.23 21.78
CA ASN A 340 -5.38 1.65 22.87
C ASN A 340 -6.62 0.86 22.42
N GLU A 341 -6.76 0.57 21.12
CA GLU A 341 -7.79 -0.35 20.63
C GLU A 341 -7.59 -1.73 21.24
N GLU A 342 -8.65 -2.34 21.77
CA GLU A 342 -8.57 -3.65 22.41
C GLU A 342 -9.82 -4.50 22.22
N THR A 343 -9.65 -5.81 22.18
CA THR A 343 -10.75 -6.77 22.08
C THR A 343 -10.43 -8.05 22.84
N GLY A 344 -11.47 -8.64 23.45
CA GLY A 344 -11.36 -9.99 24.05
C GLY A 344 -11.53 -11.15 23.06
N LYS A 345 -11.87 -10.86 21.79
CA LYS A 345 -12.13 -11.88 20.76
C LYS A 345 -10.83 -12.32 20.07
N VAL A 346 -9.93 -12.94 20.84
CA VAL A 346 -8.59 -13.31 20.36
C VAL A 346 -8.64 -14.26 19.17
N ASP A 347 -9.55 -15.25 19.18
CA ASP A 347 -9.68 -16.23 18.09
C ASP A 347 -10.12 -15.54 16.79
N ALA A 348 -11.04 -14.58 16.85
CA ALA A 348 -11.47 -13.82 15.68
C ALA A 348 -10.31 -12.99 15.10
N VAL A 349 -9.49 -12.36 15.94
CA VAL A 349 -8.28 -11.62 15.52
C VAL A 349 -7.31 -12.57 14.83
N MET A 350 -7.03 -13.75 15.40
CA MET A 350 -6.14 -14.74 14.80
C MET A 350 -6.70 -15.34 13.50
N ASP A 351 -8.01 -15.26 13.28
CA ASP A 351 -8.66 -15.61 12.03
C ASP A 351 -8.78 -14.43 11.03
N GLY A 352 -8.02 -13.37 11.27
CA GLY A 352 -7.86 -12.24 10.37
C GLY A 352 -8.76 -11.02 10.63
N ASP A 353 -9.45 -10.95 11.77
CA ASP A 353 -10.27 -9.78 12.14
C ASP A 353 -9.40 -8.69 12.80
N ILE A 354 -8.45 -8.17 12.02
CA ILE A 354 -7.52 -7.11 12.44
C ILE A 354 -7.90 -5.73 11.92
N GLY A 355 -8.97 -5.64 11.13
CA GLY A 355 -9.46 -4.38 10.56
C GLY A 355 -9.58 -3.25 11.57
N PRO A 356 -10.25 -3.43 12.73
CA PRO A 356 -10.40 -2.39 13.74
C PRO A 356 -9.08 -1.79 14.23
N PHE A 357 -8.03 -2.59 14.39
CA PHE A 357 -6.70 -2.10 14.79
C PHE A 357 -6.03 -1.27 13.69
N ILE A 358 -6.13 -1.73 12.44
CA ILE A 358 -5.61 -1.01 11.27
C ILE A 358 -6.31 0.34 11.12
N GLU A 359 -7.64 0.35 11.18
CA GLU A 359 -8.46 1.55 11.08
C GLU A 359 -8.17 2.56 12.17
N SER A 360 -8.11 2.09 13.42
CA SER A 360 -7.79 2.94 14.57
C SER A 360 -6.42 3.60 14.43
N TYR A 361 -5.41 2.85 13.94
CA TYR A 361 -4.08 3.40 13.71
C TYR A 361 -4.06 4.42 12.58
N LEU A 362 -4.69 4.14 11.44
CA LEU A 362 -4.75 5.06 10.31
C LEU A 362 -5.47 6.37 10.67
N ARG A 363 -6.58 6.30 11.40
CA ARG A 363 -7.30 7.49 11.89
C ARG A 363 -6.44 8.34 12.84
N GLN A 364 -5.66 7.71 13.70
CA GLN A 364 -4.81 8.42 14.66
C GLN A 364 -3.63 9.12 13.98
N THR A 365 -2.98 8.49 13.00
CA THR A 365 -1.84 9.08 12.29
C THR A 365 -2.22 10.34 11.53
N MET A 366 -3.43 10.42 11.01
CA MET A 366 -3.88 11.59 10.23
C MET A 366 -4.43 12.73 11.09
N SER A 367 -4.80 12.48 12.34
CA SER A 367 -5.21 13.55 13.26
C SER A 367 -4.02 14.35 13.83
N HIS A 368 -2.78 13.98 13.46
CA HIS A 368 -1.54 14.64 13.90
C HIS A 368 -0.80 15.41 12.81
N ASP A 369 -1.24 15.31 11.54
CA ASP A 369 -0.80 16.13 10.40
C ASP A 369 -1.83 17.24 10.13
#